data_5de3cc606d2b41d179e1fcb33862edb7
#
_entry.id   5de3cc606d2b41d179e1fcb33862edb7
#
_cell.length_a   1.000
_cell.length_b   1.000
_cell.length_c   1.000
_cell.angle_alpha   90.00
_cell.angle_beta   90.00
_cell.angle_gamma   90.00
#
_symmetry.space_group_name_H-M   'P 1'
#
loop_
_entity.id
_entity.type
_entity.pdbx_description
1 polymer ?
#
loop_
_entity_poly.entity_id
_entity_poly.type
_entity_poly.pdbx_seq_one_letter_code
_entity_poly.pdbx_strand_id
1 'polypeptide(L)'
;MLLDDFSLVAGLDDNIAFSESVELTMNIENVGAETSGDITATLIPQTQNVYMTSPVFDVDPVSSGDIVEVGPFAFDISTNVQDQDEIIFHLHIQDDQQSWEYPVSFNVNAPDYQLSSSFIFDGGNGSLDPGEIATVQLVLENIGSAALNYPTFLVYENDEYLNLGEISSDNAYYWDSGTSVVLSFEISVSENAPLGHSAISWINIGSLNTDYEFLFPLPVTVGMLMETFETENFL
;
A
#
# COMPACT_ATOMS: atom_id res chain seq x y z
N MET A 1 -8.53 19.98 28.94
CA MET A 1 -7.47 19.01 28.64
C MET A 1 -6.65 19.49 27.48
N LEU A 2 -5.37 19.13 27.40
CA LEU A 2 -4.45 19.40 26.30
C LEU A 2 -3.80 18.07 25.90
N LEU A 3 -3.71 17.78 24.61
CA LEU A 3 -2.86 16.70 24.09
C LEU A 3 -1.41 17.18 24.19
N ASP A 4 -0.56 16.43 24.90
CA ASP A 4 0.83 16.79 25.16
C ASP A 4 1.75 16.07 24.18
N ASP A 5 1.71 14.73 24.17
CA ASP A 5 2.60 13.88 23.36
C ASP A 5 1.89 12.55 23.04
N PHE A 6 2.49 11.76 22.15
CA PHE A 6 2.02 10.41 21.85
C PHE A 6 3.20 9.45 21.61
N SER A 7 2.96 8.15 21.82
CA SER A 7 3.86 7.08 21.43
C SER A 7 3.10 6.07 20.57
N LEU A 8 3.79 5.50 19.59
CA LEU A 8 3.23 4.60 18.61
C LEU A 8 4.04 3.30 18.60
N VAL A 9 3.35 2.17 18.56
CA VAL A 9 3.93 0.85 18.31
C VAL A 9 3.29 0.29 17.04
N ALA A 10 4.09 0.17 15.98
CA ALA A 10 3.69 -0.37 14.70
C ALA A 10 4.75 -1.37 14.23
N GLY A 11 4.36 -2.63 14.03
CA GLY A 11 5.26 -3.67 13.57
C GLY A 11 6.53 -3.82 14.39
N LEU A 12 7.69 -3.75 13.71
CA LEU A 12 9.03 -3.93 14.31
C LEU A 12 9.86 -2.64 14.30
N ASP A 13 9.43 -1.59 13.63
CA ASP A 13 10.23 -0.38 13.34
C ASP A 13 9.53 0.93 13.68
N ASP A 14 8.36 0.86 14.34
CA ASP A 14 7.53 2.00 14.74
C ASP A 14 7.06 2.90 13.56
N ASN A 15 7.17 2.40 12.31
CA ASN A 15 6.60 3.04 11.14
C ASN A 15 5.28 2.36 10.76
N ILE A 16 4.24 3.14 10.57
CA ILE A 16 2.95 2.57 10.14
C ILE A 16 3.07 2.12 8.68
N ALA A 17 2.79 0.84 8.44
CA ALA A 17 2.78 0.28 7.10
C ALA A 17 1.42 -0.40 6.77
N PHE A 18 1.20 -0.63 5.48
CA PHE A 18 0.05 -1.39 5.00
C PHE A 18 -0.05 -2.76 5.69
N SER A 19 -1.28 -3.22 5.91
CA SER A 19 -1.55 -4.54 6.52
C SER A 19 -1.02 -4.73 7.95
N GLU A 20 -0.72 -3.65 8.68
CA GLU A 20 -0.23 -3.72 10.06
C GLU A 20 -1.32 -3.44 11.08
N SER A 21 -1.15 -4.05 12.26
CA SER A 21 -1.86 -3.69 13.49
C SER A 21 -1.02 -2.71 14.29
N VAL A 22 -1.63 -1.61 14.70
CA VAL A 22 -0.99 -0.47 15.36
C VAL A 22 -1.60 -0.24 16.72
N GLU A 23 -0.76 0.04 17.72
CA GLU A 23 -1.16 0.55 19.02
C GLU A 23 -0.66 1.98 19.22
N LEU A 24 -1.56 2.88 19.58
CA LEU A 24 -1.29 4.30 19.79
C LEU A 24 -1.63 4.69 21.23
N THR A 25 -0.65 5.22 21.94
CA THR A 25 -0.81 5.74 23.28
C THR A 25 -0.53 7.23 23.28
N MET A 26 -1.32 8.01 24.00
CA MET A 26 -1.22 9.47 24.04
C MET A 26 -1.13 9.96 25.47
N ASN A 27 -0.47 11.09 25.68
CA ASN A 27 -0.43 11.80 26.94
C ASN A 27 -1.34 13.02 26.88
N ILE A 28 -2.24 13.16 27.86
CA ILE A 28 -3.08 14.34 28.01
C ILE A 28 -2.78 15.04 29.33
N GLU A 29 -2.72 16.38 29.31
CA GLU A 29 -2.49 17.22 30.47
C GLU A 29 -3.78 17.93 30.90
N ASN A 30 -4.07 17.96 32.19
CA ASN A 30 -5.11 18.83 32.73
C ASN A 30 -4.55 20.23 32.99
N VAL A 31 -4.63 21.11 31.99
CA VAL A 31 -4.24 22.53 32.09
C VAL A 31 -5.27 23.43 32.79
N GLY A 32 -6.37 22.85 33.25
CA GLY A 32 -7.39 23.55 34.03
C GLY A 32 -6.95 23.84 35.46
N ALA A 33 -7.72 24.65 36.19
CA ALA A 33 -7.46 25.01 37.56
C ALA A 33 -7.99 23.99 38.58
N GLU A 34 -8.86 23.08 38.17
CA GLU A 34 -9.53 22.09 39.02
C GLU A 34 -9.30 20.66 38.51
N THR A 35 -9.51 19.69 39.39
CA THR A 35 -9.51 18.27 39.00
C THR A 35 -10.69 17.99 38.04
N SER A 36 -10.47 17.22 36.98
CA SER A 36 -11.52 16.80 36.04
C SER A 36 -12.52 15.85 36.68
N GLY A 37 -13.63 15.61 36.00
CA GLY A 37 -14.46 14.41 36.22
C GLY A 37 -13.79 13.15 35.65
N ASP A 38 -14.50 12.02 35.66
CA ASP A 38 -14.12 10.82 34.93
C ASP A 38 -14.03 11.17 33.43
N ILE A 39 -12.98 10.71 32.77
CA ILE A 39 -12.69 11.03 31.38
C ILE A 39 -12.92 9.80 30.51
N THR A 40 -13.59 9.99 29.40
CA THR A 40 -13.62 9.03 28.27
C THR A 40 -12.85 9.62 27.10
N ALA A 41 -11.81 8.96 26.64
CA ALA A 41 -11.06 9.27 25.43
C ALA A 41 -11.46 8.30 24.31
N THR A 42 -11.78 8.83 23.13
CA THR A 42 -12.19 8.05 21.96
C THR A 42 -11.36 8.46 20.74
N LEU A 43 -10.70 7.51 20.11
CA LEU A 43 -9.99 7.75 18.86
C LEU A 43 -10.92 7.42 17.68
N ILE A 44 -11.21 8.41 16.84
CA ILE A 44 -12.20 8.35 15.76
C ILE A 44 -11.50 8.51 14.41
N PRO A 45 -11.42 7.46 13.55
CA PRO A 45 -10.80 7.58 12.25
C PRO A 45 -11.65 8.48 11.33
N GLN A 46 -10.98 9.31 10.56
CA GLN A 46 -11.56 10.20 9.54
C GLN A 46 -11.31 9.69 8.11
N THR A 47 -10.43 8.70 7.95
CA THR A 47 -10.06 8.07 6.69
C THR A 47 -10.60 6.65 6.61
N GLN A 48 -10.78 6.11 5.38
CA GLN A 48 -11.47 4.82 5.17
C GLN A 48 -10.59 3.59 5.37
N ASN A 49 -9.27 3.74 5.26
CA ASN A 49 -8.32 2.61 5.23
C ASN A 49 -7.83 2.19 6.63
N VAL A 50 -8.62 2.48 7.66
CA VAL A 50 -8.30 2.19 9.07
C VAL A 50 -9.49 1.53 9.74
N TYR A 51 -9.24 0.44 10.46
CA TYR A 51 -10.25 -0.32 11.19
C TYR A 51 -9.93 -0.34 12.68
N MET A 52 -10.72 0.39 13.47
CA MET A 52 -10.53 0.43 14.93
C MET A 52 -10.86 -0.91 15.57
N THR A 53 -9.95 -1.45 16.37
CA THR A 53 -10.14 -2.66 17.19
C THR A 53 -10.30 -2.32 18.66
N SER A 54 -9.71 -1.21 19.16
CA SER A 54 -9.90 -0.66 20.49
C SER A 54 -9.98 0.86 20.46
N PRO A 55 -11.17 1.46 20.23
CA PRO A 55 -11.28 2.90 20.03
C PRO A 55 -11.44 3.73 21.30
N VAL A 56 -11.74 3.14 22.46
CA VAL A 56 -12.15 3.87 23.67
C VAL A 56 -11.28 3.51 24.86
N PHE A 57 -10.94 4.52 25.64
CA PHE A 57 -10.18 4.37 26.87
C PHE A 57 -10.77 5.30 27.97
N ASP A 58 -11.02 4.73 29.14
CA ASP A 58 -11.55 5.47 30.30
C ASP A 58 -10.41 5.80 31.28
N VAL A 59 -10.42 6.98 31.85
CA VAL A 59 -9.42 7.53 32.76
C VAL A 59 -10.11 8.09 33.99
N ASP A 60 -9.54 7.78 35.17
CA ASP A 60 -9.95 8.38 36.43
C ASP A 60 -9.69 9.92 36.42
N PRO A 61 -10.35 10.71 37.31
CA PRO A 61 -10.18 12.13 37.40
C PRO A 61 -8.70 12.57 37.49
N VAL A 62 -8.31 13.53 36.66
CA VAL A 62 -6.94 14.04 36.54
C VAL A 62 -6.82 15.39 37.28
N SER A 63 -5.88 15.52 38.21
CA SER A 63 -5.65 16.74 38.96
C SER A 63 -5.12 17.87 38.06
N SER A 64 -5.33 19.13 38.48
CA SER A 64 -4.76 20.28 37.79
C SER A 64 -3.24 20.19 37.65
N GLY A 65 -2.74 20.29 36.43
CA GLY A 65 -1.32 20.21 36.09
C GLY A 65 -0.73 18.80 35.98
N ASP A 66 -1.54 17.76 36.19
CA ASP A 66 -1.11 16.38 36.00
C ASP A 66 -1.25 15.94 34.55
N ILE A 67 -0.32 15.06 34.14
CA ILE A 67 -0.31 14.38 32.85
C ILE A 67 -0.71 12.92 33.09
N VAL A 68 -1.56 12.37 32.22
CA VAL A 68 -1.98 10.99 32.25
C VAL A 68 -1.90 10.37 30.85
N GLU A 69 -1.53 9.09 30.80
CA GLU A 69 -1.53 8.29 29.60
C GLU A 69 -2.94 7.79 29.28
N VAL A 70 -3.34 7.88 28.00
CA VAL A 70 -4.60 7.36 27.46
C VAL A 70 -4.29 6.39 26.30
N GLY A 71 -4.94 5.24 26.32
CA GLY A 71 -4.69 4.15 25.38
C GLY A 71 -4.20 2.86 26.06
N PRO A 72 -3.68 1.86 25.31
CA PRO A 72 -3.50 1.94 23.87
C PRO A 72 -4.81 1.92 23.09
N PHE A 73 -4.93 2.80 22.12
CA PHE A 73 -5.92 2.69 21.05
C PHE A 73 -5.36 1.75 19.99
N ALA A 74 -6.12 0.72 19.62
CA ALA A 74 -5.66 -0.25 18.64
C ALA A 74 -6.47 -0.17 17.35
N PHE A 75 -5.77 -0.28 16.22
CA PHE A 75 -6.38 -0.26 14.89
C PHE A 75 -5.53 -1.03 13.87
N ASP A 76 -6.18 -1.49 12.81
CA ASP A 76 -5.54 -2.18 11.68
C ASP A 76 -5.53 -1.29 10.45
N ILE A 77 -4.42 -1.32 9.71
CA ILE A 77 -4.26 -0.63 8.42
C ILE A 77 -4.66 -1.58 7.29
N SER A 78 -5.47 -1.08 6.36
CA SER A 78 -5.87 -1.82 5.16
C SER A 78 -4.68 -2.17 4.26
N THR A 79 -4.79 -3.28 3.52
CA THR A 79 -3.88 -3.63 2.43
C THR A 79 -4.00 -2.71 1.21
N ASN A 80 -5.09 -1.94 1.10
CA ASN A 80 -5.40 -1.10 -0.08
C ASN A 80 -4.96 0.37 0.07
N VAL A 81 -4.15 0.68 1.07
CA VAL A 81 -3.56 2.03 1.19
C VAL A 81 -2.52 2.25 0.10
N GLN A 82 -2.40 3.47 -0.37
CA GLN A 82 -1.31 3.87 -1.25
C GLN A 82 -0.11 4.33 -0.42
N ASP A 83 1.07 4.27 -1.02
CA ASP A 83 2.27 4.76 -0.37
C ASP A 83 2.14 6.25 -0.03
N GLN A 84 2.50 6.61 1.20
CA GLN A 84 2.40 7.95 1.78
C GLN A 84 0.96 8.49 1.93
N ASP A 85 -0.08 7.64 1.85
CA ASP A 85 -1.43 8.05 2.23
C ASP A 85 -1.44 8.58 3.66
N GLU A 86 -2.09 9.73 3.87
CA GLU A 86 -2.30 10.30 5.20
C GLU A 86 -3.55 9.67 5.84
N ILE A 87 -3.36 9.02 6.98
CA ILE A 87 -4.46 8.59 7.86
C ILE A 87 -4.69 9.64 8.94
N ILE A 88 -5.95 10.01 9.13
CA ILE A 88 -6.35 11.08 10.04
C ILE A 88 -7.30 10.51 11.09
N PHE A 89 -7.06 10.86 12.34
CA PHE A 89 -7.93 10.59 13.47
C PHE A 89 -8.33 11.89 14.18
N HIS A 90 -9.46 11.86 14.86
CA HIS A 90 -9.79 12.80 15.90
C HIS A 90 -9.78 12.11 17.25
N LEU A 91 -8.91 12.56 18.15
CA LEU A 91 -8.97 12.19 19.56
C LEU A 91 -10.05 13.05 20.22
N HIS A 92 -11.16 12.44 20.55
CA HIS A 92 -12.24 13.06 21.31
C HIS A 92 -12.11 12.70 22.79
N ILE A 93 -11.94 13.72 23.63
CA ILE A 93 -11.83 13.60 25.08
C ILE A 93 -13.06 14.27 25.69
N GLN A 94 -13.75 13.63 26.60
CA GLN A 94 -14.88 14.24 27.30
C GLN A 94 -14.89 13.85 28.79
N ASP A 95 -15.34 14.76 29.62
CA ASP A 95 -15.80 14.50 30.99
C ASP A 95 -17.30 14.82 31.11
N ASP A 96 -17.85 14.86 32.31
CA ASP A 96 -19.27 15.12 32.59
C ASP A 96 -19.71 16.57 32.26
N GLN A 97 -18.76 17.49 31.98
CA GLN A 97 -19.01 18.93 31.83
C GLN A 97 -18.53 19.48 30.47
N GLN A 98 -17.45 18.91 29.91
CA GLN A 98 -16.75 19.48 28.74
C GLN A 98 -16.24 18.38 27.80
N SER A 99 -15.97 18.80 26.56
CA SER A 99 -15.32 17.95 25.58
C SER A 99 -14.23 18.73 24.82
N TRP A 100 -13.20 17.99 24.39
CA TRP A 100 -12.08 18.51 23.61
C TRP A 100 -11.83 17.58 22.41
N GLU A 101 -11.32 18.11 21.33
CA GLU A 101 -11.05 17.36 20.11
C GLU A 101 -9.68 17.76 19.54
N TYR A 102 -8.86 16.77 19.21
CA TYR A 102 -7.52 16.96 18.67
C TYR A 102 -7.32 16.11 17.42
N PRO A 103 -6.93 16.72 16.28
CA PRO A 103 -6.54 15.97 15.11
C PRO A 103 -5.17 15.31 15.34
N VAL A 104 -5.04 14.07 14.89
CA VAL A 104 -3.78 13.31 14.87
C VAL A 104 -3.67 12.66 13.51
N SER A 105 -2.52 12.78 12.85
CA SER A 105 -2.33 12.16 11.53
C SER A 105 -0.95 11.51 11.40
N PHE A 106 -0.88 10.51 10.52
CA PHE A 106 0.31 9.75 10.18
C PHE A 106 0.31 9.44 8.70
N ASN A 107 1.51 9.32 8.11
CA ASN A 107 1.67 8.77 6.77
C ASN A 107 1.86 7.26 6.86
N VAL A 108 1.26 6.53 5.93
CA VAL A 108 1.37 5.06 5.83
C VAL A 108 2.38 4.70 4.76
N ASN A 109 3.27 3.79 5.09
CA ASN A 109 4.21 3.20 4.14
C ASN A 109 3.52 2.03 3.41
N ALA A 110 3.60 2.02 2.08
CA ALA A 110 3.11 0.92 1.24
C ALA A 110 4.07 0.65 0.09
N PRO A 111 4.02 -0.56 -0.54
CA PRO A 111 4.72 -0.76 -1.79
C PRO A 111 4.04 0.02 -2.92
N ASP A 112 4.85 0.48 -3.87
CA ASP A 112 4.41 1.05 -5.15
C ASP A 112 5.35 0.59 -6.25
N TYR A 113 4.89 0.46 -7.50
CA TYR A 113 5.69 -0.23 -8.52
C TYR A 113 5.77 0.56 -9.81
N GLN A 114 7.00 0.54 -10.36
CA GLN A 114 7.31 1.14 -11.66
C GLN A 114 8.01 0.12 -12.57
N LEU A 115 7.67 0.16 -13.87
CA LEU A 115 8.42 -0.57 -14.89
C LEU A 115 9.72 0.18 -15.20
N SER A 116 10.86 -0.42 -14.83
CA SER A 116 12.18 0.14 -15.11
C SER A 116 12.67 -0.21 -16.50
N SER A 117 12.38 -1.43 -16.99
CA SER A 117 12.72 -1.85 -18.37
C SER A 117 11.93 -3.10 -18.77
N SER A 118 11.82 -3.32 -20.08
CA SER A 118 11.25 -4.51 -20.68
C SER A 118 12.09 -5.03 -21.84
N PHE A 119 12.09 -6.33 -22.03
CA PHE A 119 12.81 -7.01 -23.11
C PHE A 119 11.93 -8.09 -23.73
N ILE A 120 11.99 -8.22 -25.07
CA ILE A 120 11.31 -9.25 -25.84
C ILE A 120 12.38 -10.12 -26.51
N PHE A 121 12.30 -11.42 -26.29
CA PHE A 121 13.17 -12.44 -26.89
C PHE A 121 12.31 -13.32 -27.80
N ASP A 122 12.14 -12.93 -29.04
CA ASP A 122 11.38 -13.60 -30.11
C ASP A 122 12.27 -14.43 -31.04
N GLY A 123 13.59 -14.31 -30.92
CA GLY A 123 14.58 -14.90 -31.82
C GLY A 123 14.73 -14.16 -33.13
N GLY A 124 14.12 -12.98 -33.30
CA GLY A 124 14.04 -12.22 -34.53
C GLY A 124 14.28 -10.71 -34.36
N ASN A 125 13.25 -9.92 -34.56
CA ASN A 125 13.33 -8.45 -34.66
C ASN A 125 13.04 -7.72 -33.33
N GLY A 126 12.70 -8.44 -32.26
CA GLY A 126 12.30 -7.86 -30.96
C GLY A 126 10.89 -7.29 -30.94
N SER A 127 10.03 -7.71 -31.88
CA SER A 127 8.64 -7.32 -32.03
C SER A 127 7.75 -8.53 -31.86
N LEU A 128 6.53 -8.36 -31.35
CA LEU A 128 5.54 -9.44 -31.21
C LEU A 128 4.74 -9.54 -32.51
N ASP A 129 5.22 -10.32 -33.48
CA ASP A 129 4.55 -10.48 -34.76
C ASP A 129 3.43 -11.54 -34.72
N PRO A 130 2.42 -11.50 -35.61
CA PRO A 130 1.38 -12.51 -35.66
C PRO A 130 1.93 -13.93 -35.85
N GLY A 131 1.48 -14.88 -35.04
CA GLY A 131 1.93 -16.29 -35.04
C GLY A 131 3.20 -16.55 -34.23
N GLU A 132 3.79 -15.55 -33.57
CA GLU A 132 5.02 -15.71 -32.79
C GLU A 132 4.75 -16.15 -31.36
N ILE A 133 5.78 -16.76 -30.79
CA ILE A 133 5.94 -17.01 -29.34
C ILE A 133 7.24 -16.33 -28.92
N ALA A 134 7.17 -15.47 -27.93
CA ALA A 134 8.32 -14.77 -27.39
C ALA A 134 8.40 -14.92 -25.87
N THR A 135 9.61 -14.82 -25.33
CA THR A 135 9.81 -14.63 -23.89
C THR A 135 9.86 -13.13 -23.61
N VAL A 136 9.05 -12.67 -22.70
CA VAL A 136 9.06 -11.28 -22.20
C VAL A 136 9.72 -11.25 -20.84
N GLN A 137 10.64 -10.32 -20.64
CA GLN A 137 11.20 -9.98 -19.33
C GLN A 137 10.85 -8.56 -18.98
N LEU A 138 10.33 -8.38 -17.76
CA LEU A 138 10.02 -7.08 -17.18
C LEU A 138 10.89 -6.89 -15.95
N VAL A 139 11.49 -5.72 -15.81
CA VAL A 139 12.17 -5.31 -14.58
C VAL A 139 11.26 -4.30 -13.89
N LEU A 140 10.64 -4.74 -12.81
CA LEU A 140 9.80 -3.88 -11.98
C LEU A 140 10.59 -3.45 -10.74
N GLU A 141 10.49 -2.18 -10.38
CA GLU A 141 11.07 -1.59 -9.18
C GLU A 141 9.97 -1.28 -8.17
N ASN A 142 10.20 -1.63 -6.90
CA ASN A 142 9.37 -1.15 -5.80
C ASN A 142 9.85 0.26 -5.42
N ILE A 143 9.12 1.28 -5.89
CA ILE A 143 9.41 2.69 -5.60
C ILE A 143 8.72 3.20 -4.33
N GLY A 144 7.87 2.37 -3.72
CA GLY A 144 7.19 2.68 -2.47
C GLY A 144 8.10 2.61 -1.26
N SER A 145 7.60 3.01 -0.10
CA SER A 145 8.38 3.06 1.14
C SER A 145 8.31 1.79 1.99
N ALA A 146 7.45 0.83 1.66
CA ALA A 146 7.39 -0.47 2.33
C ALA A 146 7.85 -1.62 1.42
N ALA A 147 8.39 -2.68 2.05
CA ALA A 147 8.70 -3.93 1.37
C ALA A 147 7.44 -4.78 1.16
N LEU A 148 7.40 -5.57 0.08
CA LEU A 148 6.41 -6.64 -0.09
C LEU A 148 7.01 -7.99 0.29
N ASN A 149 6.45 -8.63 1.31
CA ASN A 149 6.88 -9.93 1.78
C ASN A 149 6.18 -11.04 0.99
N TYR A 150 6.95 -12.07 0.59
CA TYR A 150 6.48 -13.23 -0.17
C TYR A 150 5.64 -12.83 -1.41
N PRO A 151 6.23 -12.05 -2.33
CA PRO A 151 5.52 -11.57 -3.51
C PRO A 151 5.02 -12.72 -4.39
N THR A 152 3.84 -12.54 -4.95
CA THR A 152 3.23 -13.45 -5.94
C THR A 152 2.89 -12.66 -7.20
N PHE A 153 2.99 -13.31 -8.35
CA PHE A 153 2.74 -12.67 -9.64
C PHE A 153 1.82 -13.53 -10.48
N LEU A 154 0.68 -12.98 -10.89
CA LEU A 154 -0.29 -13.64 -11.75
C LEU A 154 -0.60 -12.76 -12.96
N VAL A 155 -0.77 -13.37 -14.13
CA VAL A 155 -1.21 -12.65 -15.32
C VAL A 155 -2.71 -12.78 -15.47
N TYR A 156 -3.39 -11.67 -15.75
CA TYR A 156 -4.76 -11.63 -16.23
C TYR A 156 -4.78 -11.08 -17.65
N GLU A 157 -5.25 -11.89 -18.56
CA GLU A 157 -5.37 -11.58 -19.98
C GLU A 157 -6.74 -12.03 -20.48
N ASN A 158 -7.41 -11.18 -21.28
CA ASN A 158 -8.73 -11.44 -21.84
C ASN A 158 -8.79 -11.09 -23.34
N ASP A 159 -7.64 -10.97 -23.99
CA ASP A 159 -7.57 -10.64 -25.41
C ASP A 159 -7.67 -11.91 -26.29
N GLU A 160 -8.41 -11.84 -27.41
CA GLU A 160 -8.60 -13.00 -28.28
C GLU A 160 -7.36 -13.37 -29.11
N TYR A 161 -6.38 -12.48 -29.22
CA TYR A 161 -5.18 -12.66 -30.02
C TYR A 161 -3.92 -12.92 -29.21
N LEU A 162 -3.95 -12.67 -27.91
CA LEU A 162 -2.81 -12.83 -27.02
C LEU A 162 -3.07 -13.96 -26.03
N ASN A 163 -2.02 -14.69 -25.68
CA ASN A 163 -2.05 -15.61 -24.57
C ASN A 163 -0.73 -15.51 -23.81
N LEU A 164 -0.81 -15.19 -22.51
CA LEU A 164 0.31 -15.02 -21.63
C LEU A 164 0.46 -16.25 -20.74
N GLY A 165 1.69 -16.77 -20.67
CA GLY A 165 2.04 -17.90 -19.82
C GLY A 165 2.22 -17.52 -18.35
N GLU A 166 2.56 -18.51 -17.52
CA GLU A 166 2.83 -18.29 -16.11
C GLU A 166 4.07 -17.42 -15.92
N ILE A 167 4.03 -16.54 -14.91
CA ILE A 167 5.17 -15.69 -14.54
C ILE A 167 6.13 -16.48 -13.66
N SER A 168 7.41 -16.41 -14.01
CA SER A 168 8.53 -16.72 -13.12
C SER A 168 9.17 -15.43 -12.62
N SER A 169 9.61 -15.42 -11.36
CA SER A 169 10.31 -14.29 -10.73
C SER A 169 11.66 -14.75 -10.19
N ASP A 170 12.64 -13.87 -10.23
CA ASP A 170 13.95 -14.09 -9.59
C ASP A 170 13.94 -13.83 -8.07
N ASN A 171 12.84 -13.31 -7.52
CA ASN A 171 12.67 -13.04 -6.10
C ASN A 171 11.38 -13.69 -5.57
N ALA A 172 11.51 -14.50 -4.51
CA ALA A 172 10.40 -15.26 -3.92
C ALA A 172 10.09 -14.89 -2.45
N TYR A 173 10.91 -14.04 -1.81
CA TYR A 173 10.78 -13.83 -0.35
C TYR A 173 10.54 -12.38 0.06
N TYR A 174 11.37 -11.46 -0.40
CA TYR A 174 11.32 -10.04 -0.01
C TYR A 174 11.54 -9.16 -1.20
N TRP A 175 10.66 -8.21 -1.39
CA TRP A 175 10.83 -7.18 -2.39
C TRP A 175 10.93 -5.83 -1.69
N ASP A 176 12.17 -5.49 -1.32
CA ASP A 176 12.46 -4.29 -0.54
C ASP A 176 12.18 -3.01 -1.34
N SER A 177 11.86 -1.94 -0.61
CA SER A 177 11.80 -0.58 -1.15
C SER A 177 13.11 -0.22 -1.88
N GLY A 178 13.00 0.39 -3.05
CA GLY A 178 14.13 0.80 -3.89
C GLY A 178 14.84 -0.35 -4.60
N THR A 179 14.31 -1.58 -4.58
CA THR A 179 14.88 -2.74 -5.27
C THR A 179 14.01 -3.20 -6.45
N SER A 180 14.62 -3.92 -7.38
CA SER A 180 13.93 -4.43 -8.57
C SER A 180 13.82 -5.95 -8.55
N VAL A 181 12.76 -6.47 -9.18
CA VAL A 181 12.59 -7.89 -9.51
C VAL A 181 12.49 -8.06 -11.02
N VAL A 182 12.96 -9.22 -11.51
CA VAL A 182 12.82 -9.60 -12.91
C VAL A 182 11.70 -10.62 -13.02
N LEU A 183 10.65 -10.27 -13.77
CA LEU A 183 9.57 -11.17 -14.14
C LEU A 183 9.84 -11.71 -15.54
N SER A 184 9.62 -12.99 -15.75
CA SER A 184 9.77 -13.63 -17.07
C SER A 184 8.59 -14.53 -17.36
N PHE A 185 7.99 -14.40 -18.54
CA PHE A 185 6.88 -15.21 -19.01
C PHE A 185 6.89 -15.35 -20.54
N GLU A 186 6.20 -16.35 -21.05
CA GLU A 186 5.96 -16.48 -22.49
C GLU A 186 4.71 -15.70 -22.90
N ILE A 187 4.78 -15.07 -24.07
CA ILE A 187 3.62 -14.52 -24.77
C ILE A 187 3.50 -15.18 -26.13
N SER A 188 2.30 -15.62 -26.48
CA SER A 188 2.00 -16.12 -27.84
C SER A 188 0.97 -15.24 -28.50
N VAL A 189 1.22 -14.89 -29.76
CA VAL A 189 0.36 -14.07 -30.61
C VAL A 189 -0.32 -14.94 -31.64
N SER A 190 -1.64 -14.82 -31.78
CA SER A 190 -2.41 -15.53 -32.79
C SER A 190 -1.91 -15.18 -34.22
N GLU A 191 -1.87 -16.18 -35.13
CA GLU A 191 -1.59 -15.95 -36.56
C GLU A 191 -2.58 -14.98 -37.23
N ASN A 192 -3.76 -14.82 -36.66
CA ASN A 192 -4.81 -13.94 -37.17
C ASN A 192 -4.82 -12.55 -36.50
N ALA A 193 -3.88 -12.29 -35.62
CA ALA A 193 -3.79 -10.98 -34.95
C ALA A 193 -3.50 -9.86 -35.97
N PRO A 194 -4.29 -8.80 -35.98
CA PRO A 194 -3.97 -7.65 -36.86
C PRO A 194 -2.69 -6.96 -36.42
N LEU A 195 -1.85 -6.54 -37.37
CA LEU A 195 -0.75 -5.64 -37.07
C LEU A 195 -1.26 -4.33 -36.48
N GLY A 196 -0.63 -3.88 -35.37
CA GLY A 196 -1.09 -2.70 -34.63
C GLY A 196 -2.25 -2.99 -33.65
N HIS A 197 -2.69 -4.28 -33.53
CA HIS A 197 -3.62 -4.65 -32.45
C HIS A 197 -3.00 -4.34 -31.10
N SER A 198 -3.74 -3.67 -30.24
CA SER A 198 -3.27 -3.28 -28.89
C SER A 198 -4.25 -3.76 -27.84
N ALA A 199 -3.73 -4.36 -26.79
CA ALA A 199 -4.46 -4.80 -25.60
C ALA A 199 -3.75 -4.36 -24.33
N ILE A 200 -4.49 -4.33 -23.22
CA ILE A 200 -3.92 -4.14 -21.89
C ILE A 200 -4.12 -5.46 -21.13
N SER A 201 -3.00 -6.14 -20.89
CA SER A 201 -2.95 -7.24 -19.94
C SER A 201 -2.64 -6.69 -18.54
N TRP A 202 -2.86 -7.49 -17.50
CA TRP A 202 -2.62 -7.06 -16.13
C TRP A 202 -1.74 -8.08 -15.41
N ILE A 203 -0.77 -7.58 -14.67
CA ILE A 203 -0.01 -8.38 -13.72
C ILE A 203 -0.56 -8.08 -12.33
N ASN A 204 -1.14 -9.08 -11.68
CA ASN A 204 -1.48 -8.98 -10.27
C ASN A 204 -0.22 -9.27 -9.45
N ILE A 205 0.20 -8.27 -8.69
CA ILE A 205 1.27 -8.34 -7.71
C ILE A 205 0.59 -8.52 -6.36
N GLY A 206 0.75 -9.68 -5.75
CA GLY A 206 0.14 -10.02 -4.46
C GLY A 206 1.18 -10.44 -3.43
N SER A 207 0.70 -10.89 -2.27
CA SER A 207 1.51 -11.50 -1.22
C SER A 207 0.88 -12.81 -0.75
N LEU A 208 1.70 -13.82 -0.43
CA LEU A 208 1.20 -15.07 0.16
C LEU A 208 0.66 -14.92 1.59
N ASN A 209 1.07 -13.87 2.30
CA ASN A 209 0.82 -13.71 3.72
C ASN A 209 -0.26 -12.67 4.04
N THR A 210 -0.69 -11.90 3.06
CA THR A 210 -1.70 -10.84 3.22
C THR A 210 -2.65 -10.84 2.05
N ASP A 211 -3.79 -10.18 2.19
CA ASP A 211 -4.75 -9.95 1.09
C ASP A 211 -4.33 -8.76 0.20
N TYR A 212 -3.03 -8.44 0.16
CA TYR A 212 -2.51 -7.37 -0.69
C TYR A 212 -2.61 -7.75 -2.16
N GLU A 213 -3.15 -6.86 -2.97
CA GLU A 213 -3.23 -6.98 -4.42
C GLU A 213 -2.99 -5.63 -5.09
N PHE A 214 -2.10 -5.62 -6.07
CA PHE A 214 -1.84 -4.48 -6.93
C PHE A 214 -1.92 -4.91 -8.39
N LEU A 215 -2.75 -4.24 -9.20
CA LEU A 215 -2.89 -4.53 -10.62
C LEU A 215 -2.00 -3.61 -11.44
N PHE A 216 -0.89 -4.17 -11.93
CA PHE A 216 0.04 -3.47 -12.80
C PHE A 216 -0.39 -3.61 -14.27
N PRO A 217 -0.66 -2.49 -14.99
CA PRO A 217 -1.07 -2.54 -16.39
C PRO A 217 0.13 -2.87 -17.29
N LEU A 218 -0.05 -3.82 -18.20
CA LEU A 218 0.91 -4.19 -19.22
C LEU A 218 0.30 -3.98 -20.61
N PRO A 219 0.51 -2.84 -21.26
CA PRO A 219 0.09 -2.63 -22.62
C PRO A 219 0.95 -3.44 -23.59
N VAL A 220 0.31 -4.16 -24.50
CA VAL A 220 0.94 -4.99 -25.53
C VAL A 220 0.42 -4.55 -26.89
N THR A 221 1.32 -4.41 -27.87
CA THR A 221 0.96 -4.07 -29.25
C THR A 221 1.62 -5.03 -30.24
N VAL A 222 0.82 -5.66 -31.08
CA VAL A 222 1.27 -6.65 -32.07
C VAL A 222 1.96 -5.94 -33.23
N GLY A 223 3.16 -6.43 -33.61
CA GLY A 223 3.95 -5.89 -34.73
C GLY A 223 4.65 -4.57 -34.42
N MET A 224 4.74 -4.20 -33.14
CA MET A 224 5.51 -3.02 -32.69
C MET A 224 6.47 -3.41 -31.58
N LEU A 225 7.64 -2.76 -31.54
CA LEU A 225 8.52 -2.83 -30.38
C LEU A 225 7.77 -2.29 -29.16
N MET A 226 7.86 -2.97 -28.01
CA MET A 226 7.40 -2.40 -26.76
C MET A 226 8.25 -1.15 -26.49
N GLU A 227 7.65 0.04 -26.65
CA GLU A 227 8.33 1.26 -26.24
C GLU A 227 8.51 1.22 -24.72
N THR A 228 9.74 1.47 -24.26
CA THR A 228 10.00 1.77 -22.85
C THR A 228 9.24 3.04 -22.54
N PHE A 229 8.27 2.97 -21.64
CA PHE A 229 7.54 4.14 -21.17
C PHE A 229 8.52 5.08 -20.46
N GLU A 230 9.03 6.08 -21.18
CA GLU A 230 9.49 7.28 -20.50
C GLU A 230 8.24 7.92 -19.87
N THR A 231 8.30 8.12 -18.56
CA THR A 231 7.26 8.77 -17.76
C THR A 231 6.96 10.16 -18.32
N GLU A 232 6.07 10.26 -19.31
CA GLU A 232 5.44 11.53 -19.61
C GLU A 232 4.28 11.72 -18.62
N ASN A 233 4.48 12.71 -17.74
CA ASN A 233 3.49 13.26 -16.81
C ASN A 233 2.14 13.43 -17.50
N PHE A 234 1.16 12.61 -17.13
CA PHE A 234 -0.24 12.95 -17.35
C PHE A 234 -0.64 13.99 -16.30
N LEU A 235 -0.71 15.26 -16.75
CA LEU A 235 -1.35 16.38 -16.06
C LEU A 235 -2.88 16.19 -16.02
#